data_d3c83d5a15633de0d5a2e662e6adc7a0
#
_entry.id   d3c83d5a15633de0d5a2e662e6adc7a0
#
_cell.length_a   1.000
_cell.length_b   1.000
_cell.length_c   1.000
_cell.angle_alpha   90.00
_cell.angle_beta   90.00
_cell.angle_gamma   90.00
#
_symmetry.space_group_name_H-M   'P 1'
#
loop_
_entity.id
_entity.type
_entity.pdbx_description
1 polymer ?
#
loop_
_entity_poly.entity_id
_entity_poly.type
_entity_poly.pdbx_seq_one_letter_code
_entity_poly.pdbx_strand_id
1 'polypeptide(L)'
;MTARACTVRLVPAACLVAGCLAASCGGDPSPSSPSPPPPASSAAVSVMVSPTPLVAVGDASGALDRYRVTANLSFQETGGKACKVTMLKVTTSSATPPVWSSTTSTEVSIPIDAKGTATYTLPTAFDAAAADPAARWQLDVTAADSEGNSVSVAPVRVTMTIPPRAVTDAVFVGAGDMAGCALLAPEATAKLLDRIPGTVFTAGDNVYPAGSPGNYSQCYGPTWGRHLWRTLAVPGNHDYAEDRGASYFAYFGAAAGPAGLGYHSHNLGAWHVIMLNSMAPAQAGTPQYEWLRQDLIASTAACTVAVWHHPLFSSGQNGNSPFMRDVFNLIYQYGVDVVVNGDDHVYERFAPQDANGRSSARGVRQFIAGTGGYALYNRGTPQANSEVFENKTHGVLKLTLKSGRYDWEFVPIDGQTFRDSGSGSCVTPLVR
;
A
#
# COMPACT_ATOMS: atom_id res chain seq x y z
N MET A 1 -23.64 -51.05 10.76
CA MET A 1 -22.81 -52.03 11.51
C MET A 1 -21.99 -51.25 12.51
N THR A 2 -22.55 -51.17 13.65
CA THR A 2 -22.09 -51.40 15.03
C THR A 2 -20.94 -50.56 15.54
N ALA A 3 -21.35 -49.64 16.40
CA ALA A 3 -20.56 -48.90 17.37
C ALA A 3 -19.86 -49.83 18.40
N ARG A 4 -18.71 -49.41 18.91
CA ARG A 4 -18.27 -49.81 20.26
C ARG A 4 -17.73 -48.62 21.01
N ALA A 5 -18.42 -48.25 22.07
CA ALA A 5 -17.99 -47.37 23.14
C ALA A 5 -17.01 -48.10 24.07
N CYS A 6 -16.03 -47.38 24.58
CA CYS A 6 -15.17 -47.86 25.67
C CYS A 6 -15.27 -46.93 26.86
N THR A 7 -15.84 -47.45 27.93
CA THR A 7 -16.09 -46.82 29.21
C THR A 7 -14.86 -47.02 30.12
N VAL A 8 -14.35 -45.96 30.76
CA VAL A 8 -13.31 -46.03 31.80
C VAL A 8 -13.99 -45.86 33.17
N ARG A 9 -13.77 -46.85 34.04
CA ARG A 9 -14.26 -46.86 35.42
C ARG A 9 -13.24 -46.21 36.34
N LEU A 10 -13.73 -45.35 37.20
CA LEU A 10 -13.11 -44.86 38.42
C LEU A 10 -13.17 -45.92 39.53
N VAL A 11 -12.08 -46.05 40.29
CA VAL A 11 -12.08 -46.79 41.57
C VAL A 11 -11.39 -45.88 42.61
N PRO A 12 -11.99 -45.65 43.79
CA PRO A 12 -11.33 -44.95 44.87
C PRO A 12 -10.63 -45.92 45.84
N ALA A 13 -9.50 -45.52 46.40
CA ALA A 13 -8.89 -46.22 47.52
C ALA A 13 -8.74 -45.29 48.71
N ALA A 14 -9.32 -45.75 49.80
CA ALA A 14 -9.37 -45.09 51.10
C ALA A 14 -8.19 -45.46 51.98
N CYS A 15 -7.97 -44.61 52.97
CA CYS A 15 -7.04 -44.65 54.11
C CYS A 15 -6.83 -45.96 54.83
N LEU A 16 -5.68 -46.07 55.42
CA LEU A 16 -5.57 -46.58 56.81
C LEU A 16 -4.30 -46.03 57.50
N VAL A 17 -4.55 -45.47 58.68
CA VAL A 17 -3.57 -44.96 59.68
C VAL A 17 -3.09 -46.12 60.53
N ALA A 18 -1.81 -46.17 60.78
CA ALA A 18 -1.27 -46.94 61.94
C ALA A 18 -0.05 -46.20 62.48
N GLY A 19 -0.17 -45.72 63.70
CA GLY A 19 0.93 -45.14 64.48
C GLY A 19 1.78 -46.23 65.15
N CYS A 20 3.05 -45.96 65.30
CA CYS A 20 3.92 -46.54 66.31
C CYS A 20 4.90 -45.52 66.88
N LEU A 21 4.80 -45.31 68.16
CA LEU A 21 5.80 -44.63 68.99
C LEU A 21 7.03 -45.51 69.17
N ALA A 22 8.21 -45.00 69.02
CA ALA A 22 9.43 -45.55 69.59
C ALA A 22 10.52 -44.45 69.75
N ALA A 23 11.17 -44.51 70.85
CA ALA A 23 12.00 -43.65 71.57
C ALA A 23 13.30 -43.14 70.90
N SER A 24 13.70 -41.98 71.44
CA SER A 24 14.99 -41.30 71.52
C SER A 24 16.26 -42.18 71.51
N CYS A 25 17.18 -41.77 70.58
CA CYS A 25 18.62 -41.78 70.90
C CYS A 25 19.25 -40.56 70.14
N GLY A 26 20.07 -39.80 70.87
CA GLY A 26 20.78 -38.67 70.35
C GLY A 26 21.81 -39.02 69.29
N GLY A 27 21.84 -38.19 68.25
CA GLY A 27 22.83 -38.21 67.20
C GLY A 27 23.14 -36.78 66.79
N ASP A 28 24.38 -36.48 66.57
CA ASP A 28 24.99 -35.22 66.26
C ASP A 28 24.24 -34.44 65.17
N PRO A 29 24.30 -33.10 65.13
CA PRO A 29 23.68 -32.30 64.08
C PRO A 29 24.41 -32.54 62.76
N SER A 30 23.77 -33.28 61.87
CA SER A 30 24.17 -33.32 60.43
C SER A 30 24.23 -31.94 59.86
N PRO A 31 25.21 -31.56 59.02
CA PRO A 31 25.26 -30.27 58.38
C PRO A 31 23.99 -30.08 57.55
N SER A 32 23.30 -28.97 57.78
CA SER A 32 22.14 -28.56 57.02
C SER A 32 22.50 -28.56 55.53
N SER A 33 21.81 -29.34 54.71
CA SER A 33 21.92 -29.28 53.27
C SER A 33 21.70 -27.81 52.83
N PRO A 34 22.53 -27.24 51.95
CA PRO A 34 22.31 -25.90 51.48
C PRO A 34 20.91 -25.82 50.87
N SER A 35 20.15 -24.80 51.21
CA SER A 35 18.87 -24.51 50.56
C SER A 35 19.05 -24.51 49.05
N PRO A 36 18.15 -25.12 48.29
CA PRO A 36 18.25 -25.07 46.84
C PRO A 36 18.38 -23.61 46.42
N PRO A 37 19.25 -23.29 45.44
CA PRO A 37 19.37 -21.92 44.95
C PRO A 37 17.99 -21.42 44.51
N PRO A 38 17.66 -20.14 44.70
CA PRO A 38 16.40 -19.58 44.24
C PRO A 38 16.26 -19.86 42.75
N PRO A 39 15.06 -20.17 42.27
CA PRO A 39 14.86 -20.42 40.82
C PRO A 39 15.46 -19.26 40.03
N ALA A 40 16.22 -19.61 38.98
CA ALA A 40 16.85 -18.60 38.16
C ALA A 40 15.78 -17.64 37.63
N SER A 41 16.02 -16.32 37.82
CA SER A 41 15.11 -15.30 37.31
C SER A 41 15.01 -15.44 35.78
N SER A 42 13.81 -15.49 35.26
CA SER A 42 13.52 -15.50 33.83
C SER A 42 12.93 -14.15 33.46
N ALA A 43 13.26 -13.64 32.28
CA ALA A 43 12.62 -12.42 31.77
C ALA A 43 11.14 -12.68 31.49
N ALA A 44 10.28 -11.76 31.91
CA ALA A 44 8.84 -11.76 31.62
C ALA A 44 8.40 -10.33 31.35
N VAL A 45 7.80 -10.09 30.19
CA VAL A 45 7.40 -8.76 29.75
C VAL A 45 5.90 -8.68 29.62
N SER A 46 5.30 -7.67 30.24
CA SER A 46 3.94 -7.22 29.97
C SER A 46 3.93 -5.94 29.16
N VAL A 47 2.88 -5.76 28.35
CA VAL A 47 2.74 -4.59 27.47
C VAL A 47 1.38 -3.95 27.69
N MET A 48 1.37 -2.64 27.89
CA MET A 48 0.15 -1.82 27.90
C MET A 48 0.15 -0.90 26.70
N VAL A 49 -1.06 -0.65 26.15
CA VAL A 49 -1.30 0.21 25.01
C VAL A 49 -2.21 1.37 25.41
N SER A 50 -1.87 2.59 24.98
CA SER A 50 -2.64 3.79 25.26
C SER A 50 -2.66 4.69 24.01
N PRO A 51 -3.77 5.42 23.74
CA PRO A 51 -5.09 5.32 24.38
C PRO A 51 -5.81 4.01 24.06
N THR A 52 -6.85 3.67 24.83
CA THR A 52 -7.76 2.56 24.51
C THR A 52 -9.21 3.03 24.67
N PRO A 53 -10.06 2.94 23.61
CA PRO A 53 -9.72 2.43 22.28
C PRO A 53 -8.75 3.34 21.53
N LEU A 54 -8.06 2.77 20.55
CA LEU A 54 -7.30 3.54 19.57
C LEU A 54 -8.27 4.24 18.59
N VAL A 55 -7.89 5.42 18.11
CA VAL A 55 -8.64 6.14 17.08
C VAL A 55 -7.73 6.35 15.87
N ALA A 56 -8.12 5.79 14.73
CA ALA A 56 -7.43 6.01 13.47
C ALA A 56 -7.79 7.39 12.90
N VAL A 57 -6.83 8.01 12.23
CA VAL A 57 -7.04 9.24 11.47
C VAL A 57 -6.72 8.98 9.99
N GLY A 58 -7.42 9.65 9.09
CA GLY A 58 -7.13 9.54 7.67
C GLY A 58 -5.71 9.98 7.35
N ASP A 59 -5.03 9.29 6.45
CA ASP A 59 -3.70 9.66 5.99
C ASP A 59 -3.74 11.01 5.25
N ALA A 60 -2.69 11.81 5.40
CA ALA A 60 -2.55 13.10 4.72
C ALA A 60 -2.43 13.00 3.19
N SER A 61 -2.18 11.81 2.64
CA SER A 61 -2.17 11.53 1.19
C SER A 61 -3.52 11.79 0.52
N GLY A 62 -4.62 11.81 1.29
CA GLY A 62 -5.96 11.97 0.75
C GLY A 62 -6.65 10.65 0.33
N ALA A 63 -5.94 9.52 0.32
CA ALA A 63 -6.53 8.22 0.07
C ALA A 63 -7.62 7.90 1.10
N LEU A 64 -8.84 7.58 0.67
CA LEU A 64 -9.97 7.33 1.57
C LEU A 64 -9.84 6.03 2.36
N ASP A 65 -9.12 5.09 1.83
CA ASP A 65 -8.86 3.78 2.41
C ASP A 65 -7.60 3.76 3.29
N ARG A 66 -6.79 4.84 3.29
CA ARG A 66 -5.55 4.90 4.04
C ARG A 66 -5.67 5.67 5.34
N TYR A 67 -5.29 5.00 6.42
CA TYR A 67 -5.41 5.51 7.78
C TYR A 67 -4.09 5.41 8.53
N ARG A 68 -3.95 6.23 9.56
CA ARG A 68 -2.87 6.15 10.54
C ARG A 68 -3.44 6.03 11.94
N VAL A 69 -2.74 5.28 12.77
CA VAL A 69 -2.99 5.22 14.20
C VAL A 69 -1.66 5.29 14.94
N THR A 70 -1.65 5.98 16.06
CA THR A 70 -0.47 6.04 16.93
C THR A 70 -0.81 5.41 18.27
N ALA A 71 -0.04 4.39 18.65
CA ALA A 71 -0.16 3.72 19.94
C ALA A 71 1.07 4.06 20.80
N ASN A 72 0.85 4.45 22.05
CA ASN A 72 1.90 4.55 23.06
C ASN A 72 1.98 3.22 23.80
N LEU A 73 3.14 2.58 23.72
CA LEU A 73 3.42 1.29 24.34
C LEU A 73 4.19 1.52 25.64
N SER A 74 3.78 0.84 26.69
CA SER A 74 4.55 0.76 27.94
C SER A 74 4.87 -0.71 28.20
N PHE A 75 6.15 -1.03 28.21
CA PHE A 75 6.69 -2.36 28.50
C PHE A 75 7.13 -2.39 29.97
N GLN A 76 6.82 -3.47 30.67
CA GLN A 76 7.28 -3.71 32.03
C GLN A 76 7.89 -5.11 32.14
N GLU A 77 9.14 -5.18 32.55
CA GLU A 77 9.80 -6.43 32.91
C GLU A 77 9.45 -6.82 34.34
N THR A 78 8.89 -8.02 34.53
CA THR A 78 8.40 -8.51 35.85
C THR A 78 9.13 -9.74 36.35
N GLY A 79 9.89 -10.44 35.50
CA GLY A 79 10.62 -11.67 35.85
C GLY A 79 11.93 -11.46 36.63
N GLY A 80 12.50 -10.27 36.51
CA GLY A 80 13.74 -9.90 37.20
C GLY A 80 15.02 -10.11 36.42
N LYS A 81 14.92 -10.26 35.07
CA LYS A 81 16.05 -10.35 34.18
C LYS A 81 15.91 -9.33 33.04
N ALA A 82 16.95 -8.54 32.79
CA ALA A 82 16.95 -7.56 31.72
C ALA A 82 16.67 -8.21 30.35
N CYS A 83 15.95 -7.51 29.52
CA CYS A 83 15.60 -7.98 28.18
C CYS A 83 15.56 -6.83 27.16
N LYS A 84 15.38 -7.18 25.89
CA LYS A 84 15.34 -6.23 24.78
C LYS A 84 14.21 -6.61 23.83
N VAL A 85 13.34 -5.67 23.49
CA VAL A 85 12.38 -5.84 22.41
C VAL A 85 13.07 -5.56 21.08
N THR A 86 12.91 -6.47 20.13
CA THR A 86 13.60 -6.43 18.83
C THR A 86 12.67 -6.24 17.66
N MET A 87 11.38 -6.61 17.80
CA MET A 87 10.40 -6.43 16.73
C MET A 87 9.00 -6.18 17.29
N LEU A 88 8.28 -5.29 16.64
CA LEU A 88 6.87 -5.01 16.87
C LEU A 88 6.11 -5.34 15.57
N LYS A 89 5.19 -6.30 15.63
CA LYS A 89 4.33 -6.66 14.51
C LYS A 89 2.90 -6.27 14.84
N VAL A 90 2.33 -5.38 14.02
CA VAL A 90 0.95 -4.92 14.16
C VAL A 90 0.09 -5.55 13.08
N THR A 91 -1.03 -6.13 13.47
CA THR A 91 -2.09 -6.55 12.57
C THR A 91 -3.35 -5.73 12.86
N THR A 92 -3.82 -5.02 11.85
CA THR A 92 -5.11 -4.31 11.87
C THR A 92 -6.11 -5.07 11.02
N SER A 93 -7.37 -5.16 11.45
CA SER A 93 -8.40 -5.89 10.69
C SER A 93 -9.80 -5.38 11.00
N SER A 94 -10.72 -5.62 10.07
CA SER A 94 -12.14 -5.35 10.28
C SER A 94 -12.73 -6.26 11.35
N ALA A 95 -13.74 -5.75 12.05
CA ALA A 95 -14.61 -6.56 12.91
C ALA A 95 -15.84 -7.08 12.15
N THR A 96 -16.25 -6.37 11.09
CA THR A 96 -17.45 -6.63 10.27
C THR A 96 -17.10 -6.54 8.77
N PRO A 97 -17.89 -7.16 7.88
CA PRO A 97 -17.76 -6.98 6.44
C PRO A 97 -17.88 -5.50 6.00
N PRO A 98 -17.13 -5.07 4.98
CA PRO A 98 -16.19 -5.85 4.19
C PRO A 98 -14.94 -6.25 4.97
N VAL A 99 -14.48 -7.49 4.80
CA VAL A 99 -13.34 -8.04 5.55
C VAL A 99 -12.05 -7.52 4.93
N TRP A 100 -11.22 -6.91 5.76
CA TRP A 100 -9.87 -6.48 5.39
C TRP A 100 -8.88 -6.79 6.52
N SER A 101 -7.62 -6.92 6.19
CA SER A 101 -6.54 -7.07 7.17
C SER A 101 -5.24 -6.52 6.60
N SER A 102 -4.49 -5.83 7.42
CA SER A 102 -3.15 -5.30 7.10
C SER A 102 -2.17 -5.67 8.19
N THR A 103 -0.93 -5.97 7.83
CA THR A 103 0.12 -6.32 8.79
C THR A 103 1.38 -5.51 8.50
N THR A 104 1.90 -4.87 9.53
CA THR A 104 3.16 -4.09 9.48
C THR A 104 4.12 -4.61 10.53
N SER A 105 5.38 -4.81 10.18
CA SER A 105 6.45 -5.17 11.11
C SER A 105 7.46 -4.04 11.19
N THR A 106 7.88 -3.71 12.41
CA THR A 106 8.86 -2.66 12.70
C THR A 106 9.98 -3.25 13.55
N GLU A 107 11.19 -3.24 13.02
CA GLU A 107 12.39 -3.57 13.80
C GLU A 107 12.68 -2.44 14.78
N VAL A 108 12.95 -2.80 16.03
CA VAL A 108 13.22 -1.86 17.12
C VAL A 108 14.38 -2.37 18.00
N SER A 109 14.87 -1.51 18.86
CA SER A 109 15.88 -1.85 19.85
C SER A 109 15.52 -1.15 21.15
N ILE A 110 14.61 -1.77 21.93
CA ILE A 110 14.08 -1.19 23.17
C ILE A 110 14.63 -2.00 24.35
N PRO A 111 15.66 -1.52 25.07
CA PRO A 111 16.16 -2.18 26.26
C PRO A 111 15.17 -1.99 27.42
N ILE A 112 15.03 -3.02 28.27
CA ILE A 112 14.24 -3.00 29.48
C ILE A 112 15.10 -3.62 30.58
N ASP A 113 15.43 -2.84 31.62
CA ASP A 113 16.18 -3.31 32.73
C ASP A 113 15.38 -4.33 33.59
N ALA A 114 16.05 -5.14 34.37
CA ALA A 114 15.41 -6.06 35.32
C ALA A 114 14.47 -5.28 36.26
N LYS A 115 13.18 -5.69 36.31
CA LYS A 115 12.10 -4.97 37.02
C LYS A 115 11.84 -3.56 36.50
N GLY A 116 12.43 -3.19 35.38
CA GLY A 116 12.32 -1.86 34.77
C GLY A 116 11.12 -1.70 33.83
N THR A 117 10.95 -0.48 33.36
CA THR A 117 9.93 -0.09 32.36
C THR A 117 10.58 0.61 31.19
N ALA A 118 9.98 0.47 29.99
CA ALA A 118 10.34 1.25 28.81
C ALA A 118 9.07 1.69 28.05
N THR A 119 9.15 2.80 27.33
CA THR A 119 8.04 3.31 26.53
C THR A 119 8.44 3.45 25.07
N TYR A 120 7.48 3.29 24.16
CA TYR A 120 7.70 3.48 22.74
C TYR A 120 6.42 4.00 22.08
N THR A 121 6.55 4.99 21.20
CA THR A 121 5.44 5.48 20.40
C THR A 121 5.49 4.80 19.02
N LEU A 122 4.47 4.01 18.70
CA LEU A 122 4.37 3.22 17.49
C LEU A 122 3.34 3.82 16.53
N PRO A 123 3.79 4.54 15.48
CA PRO A 123 2.90 4.91 14.38
C PRO A 123 2.67 3.71 13.47
N THR A 124 1.43 3.49 13.07
CA THR A 124 1.04 2.41 12.14
C THR A 124 0.19 3.01 11.03
N ALA A 125 0.57 2.78 9.77
CA ALA A 125 -0.25 3.09 8.59
C ALA A 125 -0.87 1.78 8.06
N PHE A 126 -2.12 1.85 7.61
CA PHE A 126 -2.85 0.69 7.10
C PHE A 126 -3.97 1.14 6.17
N ASP A 127 -4.45 0.22 5.34
CA ASP A 127 -5.59 0.44 4.46
C ASP A 127 -6.83 -0.25 5.05
N ALA A 128 -7.97 0.43 5.01
CA ALA A 128 -9.25 -0.07 5.48
C ALA A 128 -10.35 0.26 4.48
N ALA A 129 -11.10 -0.74 4.04
CA ALA A 129 -12.11 -0.60 2.99
C ALA A 129 -13.30 0.31 3.36
N ALA A 130 -13.54 0.52 4.66
CA ALA A 130 -14.62 1.37 5.15
C ALA A 130 -14.37 1.83 6.60
N ALA A 131 -15.19 2.79 7.05
CA ALA A 131 -15.29 3.13 8.47
C ALA A 131 -15.68 1.88 9.28
N ASP A 132 -15.03 1.67 10.42
CA ASP A 132 -15.30 0.55 11.31
C ASP A 132 -15.16 1.02 12.78
N PRO A 133 -16.25 1.15 13.52
CA PRO A 133 -16.19 1.61 14.91
C PRO A 133 -15.61 0.58 15.89
N ALA A 134 -15.43 -0.66 15.43
CA ALA A 134 -14.98 -1.78 16.25
C ALA A 134 -13.83 -2.57 15.60
N ALA A 135 -13.07 -1.95 14.71
CA ALA A 135 -11.89 -2.55 14.10
C ALA A 135 -10.92 -3.08 15.17
N ARG A 136 -10.11 -4.05 14.79
CA ARG A 136 -9.17 -4.71 15.69
C ARG A 136 -7.75 -4.27 15.39
N TRP A 137 -7.01 -4.00 16.44
CA TRP A 137 -5.58 -3.75 16.42
C TRP A 137 -4.90 -4.77 17.35
N GLN A 138 -3.97 -5.55 16.80
CA GLN A 138 -3.22 -6.55 17.54
C GLN A 138 -1.73 -6.25 17.44
N LEU A 139 -1.03 -6.31 18.56
CA LEU A 139 0.41 -6.21 18.66
C LEU A 139 1.01 -7.55 19.10
N ASP A 140 1.91 -8.09 18.30
CA ASP A 140 2.78 -9.20 18.63
C ASP A 140 4.19 -8.63 18.86
N VAL A 141 4.83 -9.00 19.97
CA VAL A 141 6.15 -8.48 20.40
C VAL A 141 7.17 -9.60 20.39
N THR A 142 8.30 -9.37 19.74
CA THR A 142 9.47 -10.26 19.86
C THR A 142 10.49 -9.62 20.79
N ALA A 143 10.91 -10.38 21.80
CA ALA A 143 11.92 -9.94 22.76
C ALA A 143 12.90 -11.07 23.09
N ALA A 144 14.11 -10.70 23.50
CA ALA A 144 15.14 -11.63 23.96
C ALA A 144 15.72 -11.13 25.29
N ASP A 145 16.11 -12.06 26.17
CA ASP A 145 16.82 -11.72 27.39
C ASP A 145 18.30 -11.35 27.15
N SER A 146 19.02 -11.00 28.19
CA SER A 146 20.43 -10.61 28.12
C SER A 146 21.37 -11.74 27.64
N GLU A 147 20.90 -12.98 27.61
CA GLU A 147 21.63 -14.16 27.11
C GLU A 147 21.20 -14.56 25.69
N GLY A 148 20.23 -13.84 25.10
CA GLY A 148 19.73 -14.11 23.77
C GLY A 148 18.57 -15.12 23.71
N ASN A 149 18.03 -15.56 24.86
CA ASN A 149 16.88 -16.45 24.87
C ASN A 149 15.60 -15.69 24.57
N SER A 150 14.68 -16.30 23.82
CA SER A 150 13.38 -15.71 23.52
C SER A 150 12.55 -15.48 24.79
N VAL A 151 11.98 -14.29 24.90
CA VAL A 151 11.04 -13.93 25.96
C VAL A 151 9.63 -14.00 25.41
N SER A 152 8.78 -14.81 26.02
CA SER A 152 7.37 -14.92 25.61
C SER A 152 6.60 -13.67 26.07
N VAL A 153 5.98 -12.98 25.12
CA VAL A 153 5.11 -11.82 25.38
C VAL A 153 3.73 -12.15 24.84
N ALA A 154 2.70 -12.02 25.66
CA ALA A 154 1.32 -12.27 25.20
C ALA A 154 0.90 -11.21 24.16
N PRO A 155 0.21 -11.60 23.07
CA PRO A 155 -0.32 -10.63 22.11
C PRO A 155 -1.29 -9.65 22.79
N VAL A 156 -1.11 -8.37 22.51
CA VAL A 156 -2.02 -7.32 22.99
C VAL A 156 -3.08 -7.03 21.93
N ARG A 157 -4.35 -7.07 22.34
CA ARG A 157 -5.47 -6.78 21.44
C ARG A 157 -6.26 -5.61 22.00
N VAL A 158 -6.49 -4.60 21.17
CA VAL A 158 -7.32 -3.44 21.52
C VAL A 158 -8.34 -3.16 20.42
N THR A 159 -9.46 -2.60 20.78
CA THR A 159 -10.42 -2.06 19.81
C THR A 159 -9.88 -0.77 19.23
N MET A 160 -10.06 -0.61 17.94
CA MET A 160 -9.71 0.60 17.20
C MET A 160 -10.96 1.15 16.50
N THR A 161 -11.18 2.45 16.59
CA THR A 161 -12.24 3.12 15.84
C THR A 161 -11.66 3.73 14.58
N ILE A 162 -12.24 3.38 13.44
CA ILE A 162 -11.98 4.00 12.14
C ILE A 162 -13.17 4.89 11.82
N PRO A 163 -13.05 6.23 11.96
CA PRO A 163 -14.16 7.13 11.73
C PRO A 163 -14.53 7.20 10.25
N PRO A 164 -15.79 7.52 9.92
CA PRO A 164 -16.16 7.91 8.56
C PRO A 164 -15.29 9.08 8.10
N ARG A 165 -14.78 8.98 6.90
CA ARG A 165 -14.03 10.08 6.31
C ARG A 165 -14.97 10.93 5.46
N ALA A 166 -14.92 12.26 5.64
CA ALA A 166 -15.62 13.16 4.75
C ALA A 166 -15.07 13.00 3.34
N VAL A 167 -15.97 12.87 2.36
CA VAL A 167 -15.59 12.90 0.95
C VAL A 167 -15.09 14.30 0.63
N THR A 168 -13.79 14.45 0.50
CA THR A 168 -13.14 15.71 0.12
C THR A 168 -12.57 15.60 -1.28
N ASP A 169 -12.37 16.73 -1.92
CA ASP A 169 -11.62 16.78 -3.17
C ASP A 169 -10.24 16.19 -2.96
N ALA A 170 -9.79 15.30 -3.84
CA ALA A 170 -8.49 14.68 -3.78
C ALA A 170 -7.60 15.14 -4.94
N VAL A 171 -6.32 15.33 -4.68
CA VAL A 171 -5.33 15.61 -5.74
C VAL A 171 -4.62 14.32 -6.12
N PHE A 172 -4.63 14.02 -7.41
CA PHE A 172 -3.94 12.90 -8.04
C PHE A 172 -3.00 13.45 -9.10
N VAL A 173 -1.69 13.39 -8.90
CA VAL A 173 -0.69 14.12 -9.70
C VAL A 173 0.45 13.22 -10.09
N GLY A 174 0.91 13.32 -11.34
CA GLY A 174 2.04 12.50 -11.78
C GLY A 174 2.34 12.62 -13.26
N ALA A 175 3.20 11.73 -13.73
CA ALA A 175 3.58 11.57 -15.13
C ALA A 175 4.13 10.13 -15.34
N GLY A 176 4.44 9.77 -16.58
CA GLY A 176 5.26 8.66 -16.97
C GLY A 176 6.60 9.12 -17.55
N ASP A 177 7.44 8.15 -17.96
CA ASP A 177 8.64 8.38 -18.76
C ASP A 177 9.65 9.32 -18.07
N MET A 178 10.16 8.85 -16.92
CA MET A 178 10.75 9.76 -15.94
C MET A 178 12.27 9.74 -15.88
N ALA A 179 12.86 8.81 -15.14
CA ALA A 179 14.19 8.99 -14.59
C ALA A 179 15.31 8.39 -15.42
N GLY A 180 16.18 9.26 -15.98
CA GLY A 180 17.49 8.90 -16.48
C GLY A 180 18.58 9.57 -15.64
N CYS A 181 19.63 8.85 -15.23
CA CYS A 181 20.63 9.32 -14.27
C CYS A 181 21.39 10.61 -14.66
N ALA A 182 21.54 10.87 -15.95
CA ALA A 182 22.27 12.04 -16.46
C ALA A 182 21.33 13.23 -16.80
N LEU A 183 20.02 13.10 -16.55
CA LEU A 183 19.03 14.09 -16.95
C LEU A 183 18.67 15.01 -15.78
N LEU A 184 18.40 16.28 -16.10
CA LEU A 184 17.98 17.29 -15.11
C LEU A 184 16.48 17.39 -14.97
N ALA A 185 15.73 17.01 -16.00
CA ALA A 185 14.28 17.14 -16.02
C ALA A 185 13.56 16.25 -14.99
N PRO A 186 14.01 15.00 -14.66
CA PRO A 186 13.41 14.22 -13.58
C PRO A 186 13.40 14.92 -12.22
N GLU A 187 14.48 15.62 -11.87
CA GLU A 187 14.52 16.41 -10.64
C GLU A 187 13.62 17.65 -10.75
N ALA A 188 13.56 18.29 -11.91
CA ALA A 188 12.70 19.46 -12.11
C ALA A 188 11.21 19.09 -11.97
N THR A 189 10.76 17.94 -12.49
CA THR A 189 9.39 17.45 -12.31
C THR A 189 9.13 16.97 -10.89
N ALA A 190 10.09 16.31 -10.24
CA ALA A 190 9.97 15.92 -8.84
C ALA A 190 9.82 17.13 -7.91
N LYS A 191 10.46 18.28 -8.20
CA LYS A 191 10.26 19.55 -7.49
C LYS A 191 8.84 20.09 -7.62
N LEU A 192 8.11 19.81 -8.70
CA LEU A 192 6.69 20.12 -8.78
C LEU A 192 5.91 19.33 -7.74
N LEU A 193 6.22 18.04 -7.58
CA LEU A 193 5.59 17.18 -6.57
C LEU A 193 5.90 17.63 -5.14
N ASP A 194 7.07 18.22 -4.86
CA ASP A 194 7.38 18.81 -3.54
C ASP A 194 6.37 19.90 -3.16
N ARG A 195 5.82 20.62 -4.15
CA ARG A 195 4.88 21.74 -3.98
C ARG A 195 3.42 21.35 -4.13
N ILE A 196 3.15 20.20 -4.76
CA ILE A 196 1.77 19.74 -5.02
C ILE A 196 1.45 18.60 -4.04
N PRO A 197 0.56 18.81 -3.05
CA PRO A 197 0.14 17.76 -2.14
C PRO A 197 -0.76 16.74 -2.85
N GLY A 198 -1.05 15.61 -2.19
CA GLY A 198 -1.95 14.57 -2.69
C GLY A 198 -1.22 13.27 -3.06
N THR A 199 -1.94 12.36 -3.69
CA THR A 199 -1.41 11.08 -4.15
C THR A 199 -0.67 11.25 -5.46
N VAL A 200 0.52 10.66 -5.54
CA VAL A 200 1.32 10.64 -6.76
C VAL A 200 0.97 9.39 -7.56
N PHE A 201 0.85 9.50 -8.87
CA PHE A 201 0.83 8.34 -9.76
C PHE A 201 2.09 8.32 -10.63
N THR A 202 2.47 7.12 -11.07
CA THR A 202 3.39 6.98 -12.20
C THR A 202 2.65 6.27 -13.35
N ALA A 203 2.91 6.71 -14.58
CA ALA A 203 2.31 6.14 -15.79
C ALA A 203 3.29 5.23 -16.56
N GLY A 204 4.17 4.54 -15.83
CA GLY A 204 5.15 3.59 -16.37
C GLY A 204 6.44 4.25 -16.84
N ASP A 205 7.40 3.40 -17.22
CA ASP A 205 8.77 3.77 -17.56
C ASP A 205 9.38 4.69 -16.50
N ASN A 206 9.39 4.14 -15.29
CA ASN A 206 9.81 4.88 -14.11
C ASN A 206 11.30 5.22 -14.15
N VAL A 207 12.10 4.36 -14.79
CA VAL A 207 13.55 4.55 -14.89
C VAL A 207 14.12 4.03 -16.22
N TYR A 208 15.15 4.71 -16.70
CA TYR A 208 15.86 4.44 -17.95
C TYR A 208 17.35 4.18 -17.71
N PRO A 209 18.08 3.43 -18.63
CA PRO A 209 17.54 2.85 -19.86
C PRO A 209 16.76 1.54 -19.64
N ALA A 210 16.85 0.93 -18.46
CA ALA A 210 16.20 -0.30 -18.07
C ALA A 210 15.94 -0.31 -16.56
N GLY A 211 14.95 -1.09 -16.09
CA GLY A 211 14.55 -1.18 -14.70
C GLY A 211 15.52 -1.94 -13.80
N SER A 212 16.81 -1.65 -13.82
CA SER A 212 17.78 -2.29 -12.93
C SER A 212 17.73 -1.75 -11.50
N PRO A 213 18.14 -2.53 -10.48
CA PRO A 213 18.23 -2.03 -9.10
C PRO A 213 19.08 -0.78 -8.96
N GLY A 214 20.19 -0.71 -9.76
CA GLY A 214 21.06 0.45 -9.79
C GLY A 214 20.38 1.70 -10.32
N ASN A 215 19.61 1.57 -11.40
CA ASN A 215 18.89 2.70 -11.98
C ASN A 215 17.79 3.21 -11.03
N TYR A 216 17.04 2.33 -10.36
CA TYR A 216 16.09 2.75 -9.33
C TYR A 216 16.78 3.49 -8.18
N SER A 217 17.86 2.96 -7.63
CA SER A 217 18.52 3.56 -6.48
C SER A 217 19.25 4.87 -6.80
N GLN A 218 19.83 4.99 -8.00
CA GLN A 218 20.69 6.12 -8.37
C GLN A 218 19.98 7.21 -9.17
N CYS A 219 18.93 6.86 -9.94
CA CYS A 219 18.25 7.81 -10.81
C CYS A 219 16.85 8.18 -10.30
N TYR A 220 15.99 7.19 -10.02
CA TYR A 220 14.64 7.40 -9.54
C TYR A 220 14.62 7.79 -8.05
N GLY A 221 15.36 7.08 -7.22
CA GLY A 221 15.41 7.26 -5.77
C GLY A 221 15.66 8.72 -5.34
N PRO A 222 16.70 9.38 -5.82
CA PRO A 222 17.00 10.77 -5.45
C PRO A 222 15.96 11.78 -5.95
N THR A 223 15.21 11.45 -6.99
CA THR A 223 14.24 12.35 -7.64
C THR A 223 12.80 12.01 -7.19
N TRP A 224 12.05 11.30 -8.00
CA TRP A 224 10.68 10.89 -7.72
C TRP A 224 10.54 9.94 -6.53
N GLY A 225 11.58 9.16 -6.23
CA GLY A 225 11.58 8.19 -5.13
C GLY A 225 11.36 8.81 -3.74
N ARG A 226 11.65 10.11 -3.55
CA ARG A 226 11.34 10.79 -2.29
C ARG A 226 9.84 10.92 -2.01
N HIS A 227 9.00 10.68 -3.03
CA HIS A 227 7.54 10.64 -2.93
C HIS A 227 6.94 9.23 -2.87
N LEU A 228 7.78 8.18 -2.81
CA LEU A 228 7.34 6.77 -2.82
C LEU A 228 6.25 6.48 -1.79
N TRP A 229 6.32 7.12 -0.62
CA TRP A 229 5.37 6.95 0.48
C TRP A 229 3.91 7.35 0.13
N ARG A 230 3.69 8.11 -0.94
CA ARG A 230 2.38 8.55 -1.44
C ARG A 230 2.16 8.19 -2.91
N THR A 231 2.94 7.27 -3.45
CA THR A 231 2.92 6.90 -4.87
C THR A 231 2.09 5.64 -5.09
N LEU A 232 1.28 5.66 -6.15
CA LEU A 232 0.67 4.50 -6.80
C LEU A 232 1.38 4.33 -8.14
N ALA A 233 2.01 3.17 -8.36
CA ALA A 233 2.88 2.97 -9.51
C ALA A 233 2.32 1.94 -10.49
N VAL A 234 2.52 2.18 -11.79
CA VAL A 234 2.38 1.17 -12.84
C VAL A 234 3.71 0.98 -13.56
N PRO A 235 4.00 -0.22 -14.08
CA PRO A 235 5.21 -0.45 -14.85
C PRO A 235 5.02 -0.08 -16.32
N GLY A 236 6.15 0.25 -16.99
CA GLY A 236 6.27 0.34 -18.43
C GLY A 236 7.25 -0.68 -19.00
N ASN A 237 7.54 -0.62 -20.30
CA ASN A 237 8.43 -1.58 -20.96
C ASN A 237 9.89 -1.43 -20.52
N HIS A 238 10.37 -0.25 -20.19
CA HIS A 238 11.71 -0.06 -19.65
C HIS A 238 11.86 -0.61 -18.22
N ASP A 239 10.80 -0.58 -17.41
CA ASP A 239 10.78 -1.24 -16.10
C ASP A 239 10.91 -2.77 -16.19
N TYR A 240 10.50 -3.35 -17.33
CA TYR A 240 10.56 -4.79 -17.61
C TYR A 240 11.80 -5.23 -18.39
N ALA A 241 12.58 -4.29 -18.93
CA ALA A 241 13.64 -4.59 -19.90
C ALA A 241 14.80 -5.39 -19.33
N GLU A 242 15.19 -5.19 -18.06
CA GLU A 242 16.33 -5.86 -17.44
C GLU A 242 15.98 -7.28 -16.96
N ASP A 243 14.94 -7.40 -16.13
CA ASP A 243 14.65 -8.60 -15.35
C ASP A 243 13.15 -8.97 -15.31
N ARG A 244 12.39 -8.56 -16.31
CA ARG A 244 10.95 -8.77 -16.43
C ARG A 244 10.16 -8.13 -15.28
N GLY A 245 10.65 -7.00 -14.77
CA GLY A 245 10.00 -6.20 -13.74
C GLY A 245 10.32 -6.63 -12.31
N ALA A 246 11.22 -7.60 -12.07
CA ALA A 246 11.54 -8.02 -10.71
C ALA A 246 12.08 -6.87 -9.87
N SER A 247 12.96 -6.05 -10.43
CA SER A 247 13.51 -4.84 -9.77
C SER A 247 12.45 -3.76 -9.55
N TYR A 248 11.50 -3.59 -10.46
CA TYR A 248 10.35 -2.71 -10.30
C TYR A 248 9.53 -3.10 -9.07
N PHE A 249 9.13 -4.37 -8.97
CA PHE A 249 8.36 -4.86 -7.83
C PHE A 249 9.15 -4.79 -6.51
N ALA A 250 10.45 -5.06 -6.55
CA ALA A 250 11.31 -4.95 -5.37
C ALA A 250 11.43 -3.50 -4.88
N TYR A 251 11.53 -2.54 -5.81
CA TYR A 251 11.67 -1.12 -5.47
C TYR A 251 10.35 -0.51 -4.97
N PHE A 252 9.26 -0.69 -5.73
CA PHE A 252 7.98 -0.06 -5.42
C PHE A 252 7.21 -0.77 -4.30
N GLY A 253 7.43 -2.08 -4.10
CA GLY A 253 6.75 -2.85 -3.07
C GLY A 253 5.23 -2.66 -3.10
N ALA A 254 4.64 -2.20 -2.00
CA ALA A 254 3.20 -1.98 -1.89
C ALA A 254 2.65 -0.91 -2.87
N ALA A 255 3.48 0.04 -3.31
CA ALA A 255 3.08 1.05 -4.30
C ALA A 255 2.79 0.47 -5.70
N ALA A 256 3.33 -0.74 -6.00
CA ALA A 256 3.06 -1.50 -7.22
C ALA A 256 1.87 -2.48 -7.08
N GLY A 257 1.17 -2.45 -5.95
CA GLY A 257 0.09 -3.38 -5.65
C GLY A 257 0.56 -4.77 -5.21
N PRO A 258 -0.27 -5.82 -5.36
CA PRO A 258 0.10 -7.18 -5.01
C PRO A 258 1.35 -7.66 -5.75
N ALA A 259 2.22 -8.37 -5.04
CA ALA A 259 3.52 -8.80 -5.56
C ALA A 259 3.41 -9.53 -6.92
N GLY A 260 4.15 -9.04 -7.91
CA GLY A 260 4.24 -9.63 -9.24
C GLY A 260 3.06 -9.35 -10.19
N LEU A 261 1.97 -8.70 -9.73
CA LEU A 261 0.82 -8.39 -10.58
C LEU A 261 0.97 -7.03 -11.28
N GLY A 262 1.32 -5.98 -10.55
CA GLY A 262 1.45 -4.61 -11.07
C GLY A 262 0.11 -3.97 -11.47
N TYR A 263 -1.03 -4.58 -11.02
CA TYR A 263 -2.35 -3.98 -11.15
C TYR A 263 -3.10 -4.05 -9.81
N HIS A 264 -3.76 -2.96 -9.47
CA HIS A 264 -4.46 -2.77 -8.19
C HIS A 264 -5.42 -1.59 -8.28
N SER A 265 -6.28 -1.41 -7.26
CA SER A 265 -7.18 -0.26 -7.18
C SER A 265 -7.24 0.33 -5.78
N HIS A 266 -7.62 1.60 -5.69
CA HIS A 266 -7.77 2.38 -4.47
C HIS A 266 -8.94 3.35 -4.58
N ASN A 267 -9.40 3.90 -3.46
CA ASN A 267 -10.36 4.99 -3.45
C ASN A 267 -9.69 6.29 -2.99
N LEU A 268 -9.79 7.35 -3.80
CA LEU A 268 -9.32 8.70 -3.50
C LEU A 268 -10.50 9.68 -3.49
N GLY A 269 -10.86 10.18 -2.33
CA GLY A 269 -12.06 11.02 -2.24
C GLY A 269 -13.31 10.25 -2.68
N ALA A 270 -14.05 10.80 -3.64
CA ALA A 270 -15.23 10.18 -4.26
C ALA A 270 -14.89 9.29 -5.46
N TRP A 271 -13.62 9.08 -5.74
CA TRP A 271 -13.13 8.44 -6.96
C TRP A 271 -12.59 7.05 -6.71
N HIS A 272 -12.86 6.14 -7.64
CA HIS A 272 -12.16 4.88 -7.78
C HIS A 272 -10.94 5.07 -8.67
N VAL A 273 -9.76 4.64 -8.23
CA VAL A 273 -8.49 4.76 -8.95
C VAL A 273 -7.98 3.37 -9.27
N ILE A 274 -7.78 3.11 -10.54
CA ILE A 274 -7.35 1.81 -11.05
C ILE A 274 -5.95 1.96 -11.66
N MET A 275 -5.02 1.15 -11.20
CA MET A 275 -3.66 1.05 -11.72
C MET A 275 -3.54 -0.26 -12.48
N LEU A 276 -3.17 -0.25 -13.77
CA LEU A 276 -3.07 -1.43 -14.62
C LEU A 276 -1.65 -1.65 -15.13
N ASN A 277 -1.32 -2.90 -15.38
CA ASN A 277 -0.04 -3.33 -15.92
C ASN A 277 -0.18 -3.66 -17.41
N SER A 278 0.19 -2.73 -18.31
CA SER A 278 0.14 -2.96 -19.76
C SER A 278 1.26 -3.89 -20.27
N MET A 279 2.16 -4.35 -19.38
CA MET A 279 3.13 -5.41 -19.69
C MET A 279 2.53 -6.81 -19.46
N ALA A 280 1.43 -6.92 -18.73
CA ALA A 280 0.65 -8.14 -18.56
C ALA A 280 -0.38 -8.29 -19.69
N PRO A 281 -0.81 -9.53 -20.01
CA PRO A 281 -1.88 -9.75 -21.00
C PRO A 281 -3.15 -8.96 -20.65
N ALA A 282 -3.69 -8.23 -21.65
CA ALA A 282 -4.81 -7.28 -21.47
C ALA A 282 -6.07 -7.66 -22.27
N GLN A 283 -6.06 -8.81 -22.98
CA GLN A 283 -7.20 -9.29 -23.78
C GLN A 283 -8.30 -9.86 -22.89
N ALA A 284 -9.52 -9.88 -23.40
CA ALA A 284 -10.66 -10.50 -22.71
C ALA A 284 -10.36 -11.95 -22.31
N GLY A 285 -10.72 -12.30 -21.07
CA GLY A 285 -10.46 -13.63 -20.47
C GLY A 285 -9.08 -13.79 -19.82
N THR A 286 -8.18 -12.81 -19.89
CA THR A 286 -6.91 -12.82 -19.17
C THR A 286 -7.11 -12.48 -17.68
N PRO A 287 -6.19 -12.90 -16.80
CA PRO A 287 -6.35 -12.65 -15.35
C PRO A 287 -6.54 -11.18 -14.98
N GLN A 288 -5.76 -10.25 -15.59
CA GLN A 288 -5.91 -8.82 -15.34
C GLN A 288 -7.25 -8.27 -15.84
N TYR A 289 -7.70 -8.71 -17.02
CA TYR A 289 -9.00 -8.30 -17.58
C TYR A 289 -10.17 -8.73 -16.68
N GLU A 290 -10.16 -9.99 -16.21
CA GLU A 290 -11.21 -10.50 -15.34
C GLU A 290 -11.17 -9.85 -13.95
N TRP A 291 -9.97 -9.59 -13.41
CA TRP A 291 -9.82 -8.82 -12.19
C TRP A 291 -10.41 -7.40 -12.36
N LEU A 292 -10.05 -6.70 -13.44
CA LEU A 292 -10.57 -5.35 -13.74
C LEU A 292 -12.10 -5.36 -13.84
N ARG A 293 -12.66 -6.36 -14.51
CA ARG A 293 -14.12 -6.50 -14.62
C ARG A 293 -14.78 -6.67 -13.27
N GLN A 294 -14.24 -7.49 -12.38
CA GLN A 294 -14.76 -7.69 -11.04
C GLN A 294 -14.60 -6.44 -10.17
N ASP A 295 -13.48 -5.76 -10.27
CA ASP A 295 -13.19 -4.53 -9.55
C ASP A 295 -14.18 -3.41 -9.92
N LEU A 296 -14.43 -3.24 -11.22
CA LEU A 296 -15.43 -2.28 -11.72
C LEU A 296 -16.86 -2.63 -11.30
N ILE A 297 -17.23 -3.91 -11.23
CA ILE A 297 -18.54 -4.37 -10.71
C ILE A 297 -18.65 -4.07 -9.21
N ALA A 298 -17.60 -4.27 -8.45
CA ALA A 298 -17.59 -4.08 -7.00
C ALA A 298 -17.56 -2.61 -6.60
N SER A 299 -17.04 -1.73 -7.45
CA SER A 299 -16.93 -0.30 -7.15
C SER A 299 -18.30 0.38 -7.06
N THR A 300 -18.50 1.13 -5.98
CA THR A 300 -19.67 2.00 -5.78
C THR A 300 -19.37 3.47 -6.03
N ALA A 301 -18.15 3.82 -6.42
CA ALA A 301 -17.74 5.18 -6.73
C ALA A 301 -18.50 5.71 -7.96
N ALA A 302 -18.87 6.99 -7.90
CA ALA A 302 -19.56 7.64 -9.02
C ALA A 302 -18.61 8.01 -10.18
N CYS A 303 -17.32 8.06 -9.91
CA CYS A 303 -16.28 8.49 -10.84
C CYS A 303 -15.08 7.54 -10.77
N THR A 304 -14.43 7.29 -11.91
CA THR A 304 -13.28 6.38 -12.00
C THR A 304 -12.18 6.93 -12.89
N VAL A 305 -10.93 6.82 -12.44
CA VAL A 305 -9.74 7.08 -13.24
C VAL A 305 -8.90 5.81 -13.32
N ALA A 306 -8.37 5.51 -14.50
CA ALA A 306 -7.45 4.39 -14.70
C ALA A 306 -6.10 4.89 -15.24
N VAL A 307 -5.01 4.25 -14.81
CA VAL A 307 -3.63 4.57 -15.23
C VAL A 307 -2.94 3.31 -15.71
N TRP A 308 -2.31 3.38 -16.88
CA TRP A 308 -1.40 2.35 -17.39
C TRP A 308 -0.45 2.96 -18.43
N HIS A 309 0.59 2.25 -18.83
CA HIS A 309 1.65 2.81 -19.66
C HIS A 309 1.25 2.99 -21.12
N HIS A 310 1.02 1.93 -21.88
CA HIS A 310 0.83 1.98 -23.34
C HIS A 310 -0.54 2.51 -23.77
N PRO A 311 -0.64 3.67 -24.43
CA PRO A 311 -1.92 4.30 -24.80
C PRO A 311 -2.63 3.55 -25.93
N LEU A 312 -3.98 3.42 -25.87
CA LEU A 312 -4.72 2.90 -27.01
C LEU A 312 -4.65 3.84 -28.21
N PHE A 313 -4.71 5.15 -27.97
CA PHE A 313 -4.60 6.19 -28.97
C PHE A 313 -3.45 7.13 -28.64
N SER A 314 -2.59 7.43 -29.62
CA SER A 314 -1.52 8.42 -29.49
C SER A 314 -1.17 9.04 -30.83
N SER A 315 -0.97 10.36 -30.82
CA SER A 315 -0.38 11.10 -31.93
C SER A 315 1.14 11.25 -31.81
N GLY A 316 1.75 10.61 -30.82
CA GLY A 316 3.19 10.62 -30.62
C GLY A 316 3.93 9.66 -31.55
N GLN A 317 5.22 9.53 -31.34
CA GLN A 317 6.13 8.78 -32.22
C GLN A 317 5.90 7.27 -32.13
N ASN A 318 5.57 6.72 -30.94
CA ASN A 318 5.29 5.30 -30.74
C ASN A 318 3.90 4.93 -31.29
N GLY A 319 2.94 5.88 -31.20
CA GLY A 319 1.60 5.75 -31.76
C GLY A 319 0.68 4.85 -30.93
N ASN A 320 -0.30 4.27 -31.57
CA ASN A 320 -1.37 3.50 -30.95
C ASN A 320 -0.90 2.11 -30.47
N SER A 321 -1.40 1.68 -29.30
CA SER A 321 -1.20 0.33 -28.73
C SER A 321 -2.50 -0.49 -28.79
N PRO A 322 -2.81 -1.11 -29.95
CA PRO A 322 -4.10 -1.76 -30.18
C PRO A 322 -4.37 -2.97 -29.27
N PHE A 323 -3.36 -3.54 -28.62
CA PHE A 323 -3.52 -4.64 -27.67
C PHE A 323 -4.24 -4.20 -26.38
N MET A 324 -4.37 -2.90 -26.11
CA MET A 324 -5.14 -2.35 -24.99
C MET A 324 -6.63 -2.13 -25.32
N ARG A 325 -7.07 -2.48 -26.52
CA ARG A 325 -8.45 -2.23 -26.99
C ARG A 325 -9.51 -2.91 -26.12
N ASP A 326 -9.30 -4.15 -25.71
CA ASP A 326 -10.28 -4.89 -24.91
C ASP A 326 -10.46 -4.24 -23.54
N VAL A 327 -9.36 -3.86 -22.89
CA VAL A 327 -9.38 -3.11 -21.63
C VAL A 327 -10.09 -1.77 -21.82
N PHE A 328 -9.76 -1.01 -22.88
CA PHE A 328 -10.39 0.28 -23.15
C PHE A 328 -11.90 0.15 -23.40
N ASN A 329 -12.31 -0.91 -24.10
CA ASN A 329 -13.72 -1.19 -24.33
C ASN A 329 -14.44 -1.56 -23.01
N LEU A 330 -13.81 -2.36 -22.15
CA LEU A 330 -14.35 -2.71 -20.85
C LEU A 330 -14.57 -1.46 -20.00
N ILE A 331 -13.56 -0.61 -19.83
CA ILE A 331 -13.67 0.60 -19.03
C ILE A 331 -14.70 1.60 -19.60
N TYR A 332 -14.82 1.69 -20.92
CA TYR A 332 -15.89 2.49 -21.56
C TYR A 332 -17.29 1.99 -21.19
N GLN A 333 -17.51 0.68 -21.19
CA GLN A 333 -18.78 0.09 -20.82
C GLN A 333 -19.15 0.37 -19.36
N TYR A 334 -18.17 0.31 -18.45
CA TYR A 334 -18.36 0.57 -17.03
C TYR A 334 -18.25 2.05 -16.63
N GLY A 335 -18.10 2.96 -17.59
CA GLY A 335 -18.15 4.41 -17.35
C GLY A 335 -16.93 4.95 -16.63
N VAL A 336 -15.73 4.44 -16.92
CA VAL A 336 -14.49 5.08 -16.47
C VAL A 336 -14.38 6.44 -17.17
N ASP A 337 -14.12 7.48 -16.41
CA ASP A 337 -14.16 8.87 -16.87
C ASP A 337 -12.86 9.31 -17.50
N VAL A 338 -11.75 8.91 -16.89
CA VAL A 338 -10.40 9.39 -17.25
C VAL A 338 -9.44 8.21 -17.36
N VAL A 339 -8.58 8.29 -18.37
CA VAL A 339 -7.41 7.41 -18.52
C VAL A 339 -6.16 8.26 -18.62
N VAL A 340 -5.09 7.83 -17.95
CA VAL A 340 -3.76 8.46 -18.05
C VAL A 340 -2.74 7.42 -18.49
N ASN A 341 -1.95 7.77 -19.49
CA ASN A 341 -0.92 6.92 -20.09
C ASN A 341 0.45 7.64 -20.12
N GLY A 342 1.50 6.86 -20.39
CA GLY A 342 2.86 7.28 -20.75
C GLY A 342 3.20 6.79 -22.18
N ASP A 343 4.40 6.17 -22.32
CA ASP A 343 4.97 5.53 -23.51
C ASP A 343 5.37 6.50 -24.64
N ASP A 344 4.47 7.37 -25.06
CA ASP A 344 4.84 8.51 -25.90
C ASP A 344 5.26 9.68 -24.99
N HIS A 345 6.48 10.14 -25.16
CA HIS A 345 7.08 11.18 -24.34
C HIS A 345 6.58 12.57 -24.73
N VAL A 346 5.28 12.75 -24.56
CA VAL A 346 4.54 13.97 -24.91
C VAL A 346 3.46 14.23 -23.86
N TYR A 347 2.91 15.43 -23.87
CA TYR A 347 1.58 15.67 -23.30
C TYR A 347 0.56 15.68 -24.44
N GLU A 348 -0.47 14.84 -24.31
CA GLU A 348 -1.58 14.85 -25.27
C GLU A 348 -2.89 14.66 -24.51
N ARG A 349 -3.92 15.41 -24.91
CA ARG A 349 -5.26 15.28 -24.37
C ARG A 349 -6.27 15.04 -25.50
N PHE A 350 -7.09 14.02 -25.29
CA PHE A 350 -8.14 13.66 -26.23
C PHE A 350 -9.53 14.13 -25.78
N ALA A 351 -10.41 14.41 -26.74
CA ALA A 351 -11.85 14.47 -26.48
C ALA A 351 -12.36 13.11 -25.97
N PRO A 352 -13.42 13.07 -25.14
CA PRO A 352 -14.00 11.82 -24.69
C PRO A 352 -14.42 10.94 -25.89
N GLN A 353 -13.98 9.66 -25.88
CA GLN A 353 -14.12 8.75 -27.01
C GLN A 353 -14.36 7.29 -26.57
N ASP A 354 -14.89 6.48 -27.48
CA ASP A 354 -15.02 5.03 -27.33
C ASP A 354 -13.73 4.29 -27.76
N ALA A 355 -13.71 2.96 -27.61
CA ALA A 355 -12.58 2.12 -27.99
C ALA A 355 -12.30 2.05 -29.51
N ASN A 356 -13.16 2.64 -30.33
CA ASN A 356 -12.98 2.75 -31.80
C ASN A 356 -12.52 4.16 -32.22
N GLY A 357 -12.25 5.05 -31.26
CA GLY A 357 -11.86 6.43 -31.55
C GLY A 357 -13.01 7.30 -32.03
N ARG A 358 -14.27 6.96 -31.71
CA ARG A 358 -15.42 7.80 -32.00
C ARG A 358 -15.68 8.71 -30.84
N SER A 359 -15.78 10.01 -31.09
CA SER A 359 -16.14 10.99 -30.05
C SER A 359 -17.50 10.66 -29.44
N SER A 360 -17.61 10.71 -28.12
CA SER A 360 -18.82 10.36 -27.37
C SER A 360 -18.89 11.18 -26.10
N ALA A 361 -20.05 11.79 -25.81
CA ALA A 361 -20.28 12.50 -24.57
C ALA A 361 -20.17 11.61 -23.32
N ARG A 362 -20.23 10.27 -23.51
CA ARG A 362 -20.02 9.25 -22.46
C ARG A 362 -18.67 8.54 -22.63
N GLY A 363 -17.82 9.08 -23.47
CA GLY A 363 -16.51 8.54 -23.77
C GLY A 363 -15.53 8.72 -22.63
N VAL A 364 -14.45 7.98 -22.70
CA VAL A 364 -13.31 8.10 -21.80
C VAL A 364 -12.44 9.26 -22.25
N ARG A 365 -12.12 10.20 -21.37
CA ARG A 365 -11.11 11.23 -21.65
C ARG A 365 -9.74 10.65 -21.40
N GLN A 366 -8.94 10.57 -22.46
CA GLN A 366 -7.57 10.06 -22.38
C GLN A 366 -6.58 11.22 -22.31
N PHE A 367 -5.58 11.07 -21.42
CA PHE A 367 -4.38 11.90 -21.35
C PHE A 367 -3.15 11.02 -21.58
N ILE A 368 -2.21 11.51 -22.35
CA ILE A 368 -0.83 11.03 -22.35
C ILE A 368 -0.02 12.06 -21.57
N ALA A 369 0.68 11.61 -20.56
CA ALA A 369 1.51 12.43 -19.67
C ALA A 369 2.92 11.84 -19.57
N GLY A 370 3.53 11.51 -20.71
CA GLY A 370 4.92 10.98 -20.81
C GLY A 370 5.98 12.07 -20.68
N THR A 371 5.74 13.04 -19.82
CA THR A 371 6.55 14.27 -19.68
C THR A 371 7.34 14.32 -18.39
N GLY A 372 7.50 13.15 -17.73
CA GLY A 372 8.07 13.04 -16.39
C GLY A 372 9.58 13.33 -16.29
N GLY A 373 10.30 13.37 -17.42
CA GLY A 373 11.70 13.78 -17.37
C GLY A 373 12.64 13.16 -18.38
N TYR A 374 12.26 12.08 -19.06
CA TYR A 374 13.09 11.53 -20.15
C TYR A 374 12.92 12.34 -21.43
N ALA A 375 13.72 12.05 -22.47
CA ALA A 375 13.74 12.83 -23.71
C ALA A 375 12.35 12.87 -24.38
N LEU A 376 11.86 14.07 -24.72
CA LEU A 376 10.58 14.24 -25.39
C LEU A 376 10.65 13.77 -26.86
N TYR A 377 9.53 13.23 -27.35
CA TYR A 377 9.40 12.64 -28.68
C TYR A 377 8.76 13.59 -29.69
N ASN A 378 9.00 13.31 -30.97
CA ASN A 378 8.34 14.03 -32.05
C ASN A 378 6.87 13.60 -32.21
N ARG A 379 6.10 14.46 -32.86
CA ARG A 379 4.75 14.11 -33.29
C ARG A 379 4.79 13.06 -34.42
N GLY A 380 4.03 12.01 -34.21
CA GLY A 380 3.77 10.98 -35.22
C GLY A 380 2.51 11.28 -36.02
N THR A 381 1.67 10.25 -36.27
CA THR A 381 0.42 10.38 -37.01
C THR A 381 -0.68 10.97 -36.13
N PRO A 382 -1.23 12.16 -36.45
CA PRO A 382 -2.29 12.77 -35.66
C PRO A 382 -3.53 11.89 -35.57
N GLN A 383 -4.07 11.74 -34.35
CA GLN A 383 -5.32 11.02 -34.09
C GLN A 383 -6.53 11.98 -34.15
N ALA A 384 -7.71 11.44 -34.54
CA ALA A 384 -8.90 12.24 -34.83
C ALA A 384 -9.41 13.09 -33.65
N ASN A 385 -9.32 12.61 -32.41
CA ASN A 385 -9.87 13.28 -31.24
C ASN A 385 -8.79 13.95 -30.38
N SER A 386 -7.57 14.12 -30.89
CA SER A 386 -6.51 14.86 -30.23
C SER A 386 -6.87 16.35 -30.16
N GLU A 387 -7.11 16.87 -28.95
CA GLU A 387 -7.47 18.28 -28.72
C GLU A 387 -6.25 19.14 -28.43
N VAL A 388 -5.27 18.59 -27.72
CA VAL A 388 -4.04 19.27 -27.33
C VAL A 388 -2.86 18.31 -27.49
N PHE A 389 -1.78 18.79 -28.07
CA PHE A 389 -0.52 18.06 -28.25
C PHE A 389 0.67 18.97 -27.96
N GLU A 390 1.52 18.59 -27.03
CA GLU A 390 2.73 19.32 -26.63
C GLU A 390 3.90 18.36 -26.46
N ASN A 391 5.03 18.68 -27.09
CA ASN A 391 6.23 17.83 -27.08
C ASN A 391 7.54 18.58 -26.81
N LYS A 392 7.46 19.76 -26.19
CA LYS A 392 8.63 20.57 -25.86
C LYS A 392 8.76 20.88 -24.36
N THR A 393 7.75 20.49 -23.60
CA THR A 393 7.62 20.89 -22.21
C THR A 393 7.55 19.67 -21.30
N HIS A 394 8.49 19.54 -20.37
CA HIS A 394 8.38 18.61 -19.25
C HIS A 394 7.42 19.15 -18.18
N GLY A 395 6.73 18.27 -17.50
CA GLY A 395 5.76 18.64 -16.47
C GLY A 395 5.01 17.44 -15.92
N VAL A 396 4.01 17.72 -15.09
CA VAL A 396 3.12 16.72 -14.50
C VAL A 396 1.68 17.03 -14.81
N LEU A 397 0.85 15.99 -14.98
CA LEU A 397 -0.60 16.11 -15.02
C LEU A 397 -1.12 16.08 -13.58
N LYS A 398 -1.87 17.12 -13.20
CA LYS A 398 -2.58 17.20 -11.93
C LYS A 398 -4.07 17.07 -12.18
N LEU A 399 -4.70 16.09 -11.56
CA LEU A 399 -6.14 15.92 -11.51
C LEU A 399 -6.64 16.32 -10.11
N THR A 400 -7.65 17.18 -10.05
CA THR A 400 -8.42 17.44 -8.82
C THR A 400 -9.71 16.65 -8.92
N LEU A 401 -9.79 15.56 -8.18
CA LEU A 401 -10.88 14.58 -8.16
C LEU A 401 -11.95 15.05 -7.19
N LYS A 402 -13.10 15.49 -7.72
CA LYS A 402 -14.23 16.05 -6.99
C LYS A 402 -15.44 15.11 -7.04
N SER A 403 -16.39 15.30 -6.16
CA SER A 403 -17.63 14.52 -6.24
C SER A 403 -18.38 14.80 -7.56
N GLY A 404 -18.50 13.77 -8.41
CA GLY A 404 -19.21 13.83 -9.69
C GLY A 404 -18.51 14.59 -10.82
N ARG A 405 -17.29 15.07 -10.62
CA ARG A 405 -16.52 15.84 -11.63
C ARG A 405 -15.03 15.85 -11.32
N TYR A 406 -14.22 16.29 -12.28
CA TYR A 406 -12.78 16.49 -12.13
C TYR A 406 -12.32 17.77 -12.82
N ASP A 407 -11.20 18.32 -12.33
CA ASP A 407 -10.44 19.32 -13.03
C ASP A 407 -9.07 18.76 -13.39
N TRP A 408 -8.50 19.19 -14.54
CA TRP A 408 -7.13 18.87 -14.91
C TRP A 408 -6.30 20.12 -15.10
N GLU A 409 -5.02 19.99 -14.86
CA GLU A 409 -4.01 21.02 -15.08
C GLU A 409 -2.69 20.34 -15.47
N PHE A 410 -2.14 20.69 -16.62
CA PHE A 410 -0.74 20.40 -16.93
C PHE A 410 0.14 21.44 -16.25
N VAL A 411 0.98 21.01 -15.33
CA VAL A 411 1.89 21.86 -14.57
C VAL A 411 3.31 21.69 -15.10
N PRO A 412 3.85 22.64 -15.86
CA PRO A 412 5.18 22.53 -16.43
C PRO A 412 6.26 22.79 -15.37
N ILE A 413 7.48 22.33 -15.65
CA ILE A 413 8.65 22.68 -14.88
C ILE A 413 8.92 24.19 -14.91
N ASP A 414 9.67 24.69 -13.92
CA ASP A 414 10.00 26.11 -13.82
C ASP A 414 10.68 26.61 -15.10
N GLY A 415 10.28 27.79 -15.57
CA GLY A 415 10.75 28.42 -16.80
C GLY A 415 10.03 28.00 -18.08
N GLN A 416 9.17 26.98 -18.03
CA GLN A 416 8.31 26.58 -19.16
C GLN A 416 6.93 27.27 -19.08
N THR A 417 6.32 27.55 -20.23
CA THR A 417 5.11 28.39 -20.31
C THR A 417 3.86 27.66 -20.79
N PHE A 418 4.02 26.47 -21.40
CA PHE A 418 2.85 25.72 -21.85
C PHE A 418 1.93 25.37 -20.66
N ARG A 419 0.64 25.52 -20.89
CA ARG A 419 -0.44 25.19 -19.94
C ARG A 419 -1.60 24.55 -20.69
N ASP A 420 -2.21 23.56 -20.09
CA ASP A 420 -3.51 23.04 -20.46
C ASP A 420 -4.31 22.78 -19.19
N SER A 421 -5.54 23.26 -19.15
CA SER A 421 -6.42 23.06 -17.99
C SER A 421 -7.87 23.03 -18.41
N GLY A 422 -8.70 22.42 -17.58
CA GLY A 422 -10.14 22.37 -17.79
C GLY A 422 -10.85 21.51 -16.77
N SER A 423 -12.10 21.15 -17.06
CA SER A 423 -12.93 20.32 -16.19
C SER A 423 -13.77 19.34 -17.00
N GLY A 424 -14.16 18.24 -16.36
CA GLY A 424 -15.10 17.25 -16.89
C GLY A 424 -16.07 16.76 -15.81
N SER A 425 -17.24 16.34 -16.23
CA SER A 425 -18.20 15.65 -15.36
C SER A 425 -18.07 14.15 -15.51
N CYS A 426 -18.32 13.42 -14.44
CA CYS A 426 -18.33 11.98 -14.46
C CYS A 426 -19.52 11.43 -15.26
N VAL A 427 -19.31 10.30 -15.93
CA VAL A 427 -20.32 9.69 -16.81
C VAL A 427 -21.05 8.55 -16.10
N THR A 428 -22.28 8.28 -16.52
CA THR A 428 -23.03 7.12 -16.02
C THR A 428 -22.58 5.86 -16.75
N PRO A 429 -22.27 4.74 -16.07
CA PRO A 429 -21.97 3.47 -16.70
C PRO A 429 -23.05 2.99 -17.68
N LEU A 430 -22.66 2.26 -18.74
CA LEU A 430 -23.59 1.58 -19.66
C LEU A 430 -24.09 0.27 -19.08
N VAL A 431 -23.26 -0.39 -18.29
CA VAL A 431 -23.55 -1.62 -17.55
C VAL A 431 -23.27 -1.41 -16.06
N ARG A 432 -24.01 -2.11 -15.20
CA ARG A 432 -23.83 -2.13 -13.74
C ARG A 432 -23.77 -3.57 -13.26
#